data_4afb475026f70234e8d66739a31d33b7
#
_entry.id   4afb475026f70234e8d66739a31d33b7
#
_cell.length_a   1.000
_cell.length_b   1.000
_cell.length_c   1.000
_cell.angle_alpha   90.00
_cell.angle_beta   90.00
_cell.angle_gamma   90.00
#
_symmetry.space_group_name_H-M   'P 1'
#
loop_
_entity.id
_entity.type
_entity.pdbx_description
1 polymer ?
#
loop_
_entity_poly.entity_id
_entity_poly.type
_entity_poly.pdbx_seq_one_letter_code
_entity_poly.pdbx_strand_id
1 'polypeptide(L)'
;MAKRSKLDAEKTRERLIEAAGRLFGAHGYAETSISDICDDLGITKGALFHHFKTKEALFREVWTRLQVEMDTEARRKAIAARSLTDPYAAFMAGSRTYLNYVARQDFQQIVLIDGPAVLGQKGWYESDHDLGIQNVTAGVRYLAKKGRVAPENVEPMAILLQSALNGAGFALLRDPDAATAERFYAAFETLVKSLR
;
A
#
# COMPACT_ATOMS: atom_id res chain seq x y z
N MET A 1 -12.66 -1.54 -35.94
CA MET A 1 -11.37 -0.82 -35.77
C MET A 1 -11.26 -0.09 -34.44
N ALA A 2 -12.24 0.72 -34.01
CA ALA A 2 -12.18 1.50 -32.73
C ALA A 2 -11.96 0.65 -31.46
N LYS A 3 -12.59 -0.54 -31.32
CA LYS A 3 -12.44 -1.43 -30.15
C LYS A 3 -11.04 -2.02 -30.02
N ARG A 4 -10.37 -2.34 -31.13
CA ARG A 4 -9.00 -2.87 -31.16
C ARG A 4 -7.98 -1.79 -30.77
N SER A 5 -8.14 -0.55 -31.29
CA SER A 5 -7.32 0.61 -30.93
C SER A 5 -7.42 0.96 -29.44
N LYS A 6 -8.62 0.87 -28.83
CA LYS A 6 -8.81 1.11 -27.41
C LYS A 6 -8.13 0.04 -26.55
N LEU A 7 -8.20 -1.23 -26.97
CA LEU A 7 -7.52 -2.33 -26.27
C LEU A 7 -5.99 -2.21 -26.32
N ASP A 8 -5.46 -1.77 -27.47
CA ASP A 8 -4.01 -1.57 -27.64
C ASP A 8 -3.50 -0.37 -26.83
N ALA A 9 -4.31 0.69 -26.73
CA ALA A 9 -4.01 1.83 -25.86
C ALA A 9 -3.98 1.44 -24.36
N GLU A 10 -4.96 0.62 -23.92
CA GLU A 10 -5.00 0.14 -22.55
C GLU A 10 -3.78 -0.74 -22.21
N LYS A 11 -3.39 -1.65 -23.11
CA LYS A 11 -2.18 -2.46 -22.95
C LYS A 11 -0.91 -1.61 -22.84
N THR A 12 -0.82 -0.56 -23.65
CA THR A 12 0.33 0.36 -23.59
C THR A 12 0.34 1.12 -22.25
N ARG A 13 -0.82 1.57 -21.77
CA ARG A 13 -0.96 2.22 -20.47
C ARG A 13 -0.49 1.30 -19.33
N GLU A 14 -0.92 0.04 -19.32
CA GLU A 14 -0.48 -0.95 -18.34
C GLU A 14 1.03 -1.17 -18.36
N ARG A 15 1.61 -1.36 -19.54
CA ARG A 15 3.07 -1.51 -19.69
C ARG A 15 3.85 -0.30 -19.16
N LEU A 16 3.31 0.92 -19.37
CA LEU A 16 3.91 2.15 -18.84
C LEU A 16 3.89 2.17 -17.31
N ILE A 17 2.78 1.77 -16.68
CA ILE A 17 2.65 1.70 -15.21
C ILE A 17 3.63 0.65 -14.65
N GLU A 18 3.72 -0.51 -15.28
CA GLU A 18 4.62 -1.59 -14.85
C GLU A 18 6.09 -1.19 -14.95
N ALA A 19 6.51 -0.61 -16.08
CA ALA A 19 7.88 -0.13 -16.28
C ALA A 19 8.24 0.98 -15.30
N ALA A 20 7.35 1.97 -15.16
CA ALA A 20 7.53 3.07 -14.20
C ALA A 20 7.61 2.54 -12.76
N GLY A 21 6.78 1.55 -12.39
CA GLY A 21 6.81 0.93 -11.07
C GLY A 21 8.15 0.26 -10.76
N ARG A 22 8.72 -0.49 -11.72
CA ARG A 22 10.05 -1.09 -11.56
C ARG A 22 11.14 -0.03 -11.39
N LEU A 23 11.15 1.00 -12.25
CA LEU A 23 12.18 2.03 -12.24
C LEU A 23 12.07 2.94 -11.00
N PHE A 24 10.87 3.38 -10.63
CA PHE A 24 10.66 4.15 -9.40
C PHE A 24 11.01 3.34 -8.15
N GLY A 25 10.65 2.05 -8.11
CA GLY A 25 10.99 1.17 -6.99
C GLY A 25 12.49 0.92 -6.83
N ALA A 26 13.22 0.86 -7.94
CA ALA A 26 14.67 0.60 -7.95
C ALA A 26 15.51 1.86 -7.71
N HIS A 27 15.13 3.00 -8.29
CA HIS A 27 15.95 4.21 -8.36
C HIS A 27 15.31 5.42 -7.66
N GLY A 28 14.04 5.36 -7.32
CA GLY A 28 13.28 6.48 -6.80
C GLY A 28 12.73 7.42 -7.89
N TYR A 29 11.77 8.25 -7.47
CA TYR A 29 11.11 9.20 -8.38
C TYR A 29 12.08 10.23 -8.95
N ALA A 30 12.95 10.83 -8.14
CA ALA A 30 13.85 11.90 -8.59
C ALA A 30 14.79 11.42 -9.71
N GLU A 31 15.43 10.27 -9.51
CA GLU A 31 16.44 9.71 -10.40
C GLU A 31 15.88 9.02 -11.65
N THR A 32 14.58 8.73 -11.70
CA THR A 32 13.94 8.12 -12.88
C THR A 32 13.39 9.18 -13.80
N SER A 33 13.90 9.27 -15.04
CA SER A 33 13.41 10.20 -16.06
C SER A 33 12.31 9.58 -16.93
N ILE A 34 11.53 10.43 -17.62
CA ILE A 34 10.60 9.98 -18.67
C ILE A 34 11.35 9.27 -19.82
N SER A 35 12.61 9.67 -20.09
CA SER A 35 13.43 9.00 -21.09
C SER A 35 13.72 7.56 -20.71
N ASP A 36 14.13 7.31 -19.46
CA ASP A 36 14.45 5.97 -18.97
C ASP A 36 13.26 5.02 -19.11
N ILE A 37 12.04 5.51 -18.78
CA ILE A 37 10.81 4.73 -18.93
C ILE A 37 10.50 4.45 -20.42
N CYS A 38 10.71 5.44 -21.30
CA CYS A 38 10.49 5.27 -22.73
C CYS A 38 11.50 4.28 -23.32
N ASP A 39 12.77 4.38 -22.94
CA ASP A 39 13.85 3.52 -23.41
C ASP A 39 13.67 2.06 -22.98
N ASP A 40 13.25 1.83 -21.71
CA ASP A 40 12.90 0.49 -21.19
C ASP A 40 11.80 -0.21 -22.01
N LEU A 41 10.85 0.56 -22.55
CA LEU A 41 9.73 0.02 -23.33
C LEU A 41 9.91 0.10 -24.85
N GLY A 42 10.93 0.79 -25.35
CA GLY A 42 11.14 1.05 -26.76
C GLY A 42 10.05 1.93 -27.38
N ILE A 43 9.55 2.94 -26.66
CA ILE A 43 8.49 3.85 -27.12
C ILE A 43 8.96 5.30 -27.14
N THR A 44 8.23 6.16 -27.86
CA THR A 44 8.55 7.61 -27.89
C THR A 44 7.96 8.35 -26.68
N LYS A 45 8.56 9.47 -26.29
CA LYS A 45 7.99 10.37 -25.27
C LYS A 45 6.58 10.85 -25.63
N GLY A 46 6.31 11.07 -26.92
CA GLY A 46 4.97 11.43 -27.40
C GLY A 46 3.93 10.36 -27.11
N ALA A 47 4.28 9.07 -27.26
CA ALA A 47 3.42 7.96 -26.92
C ALA A 47 3.13 7.90 -25.41
N LEU A 48 4.14 8.14 -24.56
CA LEU A 48 3.95 8.21 -23.10
C LEU A 48 3.03 9.38 -22.74
N PHE A 49 3.29 10.60 -23.26
CA PHE A 49 2.51 11.79 -22.94
C PHE A 49 1.07 11.76 -23.48
N HIS A 50 0.78 10.85 -24.41
CA HIS A 50 -0.59 10.56 -24.79
C HIS A 50 -1.38 9.92 -23.64
N HIS A 51 -0.74 9.06 -22.83
CA HIS A 51 -1.36 8.37 -21.69
C HIS A 51 -1.26 9.14 -20.37
N PHE A 52 -0.09 9.75 -20.10
CA PHE A 52 0.19 10.45 -18.85
C PHE A 52 0.75 11.84 -19.14
N LYS A 53 0.03 12.88 -18.71
CA LYS A 53 0.40 14.28 -19.01
C LYS A 53 1.70 14.72 -18.31
N THR A 54 2.03 14.11 -17.18
CA THR A 54 3.22 14.42 -16.38
C THR A 54 3.83 13.16 -15.80
N LYS A 55 5.10 13.21 -15.41
CA LYS A 55 5.76 12.15 -14.62
C LYS A 55 5.05 11.92 -13.29
N GLU A 56 4.57 13.00 -12.65
CA GLU A 56 3.78 12.91 -11.40
C GLU A 56 2.47 12.15 -11.61
N ALA A 57 1.74 12.38 -12.70
CA ALA A 57 0.51 11.66 -13.00
C ALA A 57 0.74 10.15 -13.18
N LEU A 58 1.85 9.78 -13.83
CA LEU A 58 2.28 8.37 -13.94
C LEU A 58 2.69 7.79 -12.58
N PHE A 59 3.44 8.54 -11.77
CA PHE A 59 3.83 8.12 -10.42
C PHE A 59 2.61 7.92 -9.52
N ARG A 60 1.64 8.81 -9.55
CA ARG A 60 0.39 8.71 -8.78
C ARG A 60 -0.37 7.42 -9.12
N GLU A 61 -0.40 7.04 -10.38
CA GLU A 61 -1.02 5.78 -10.81
C GLU A 61 -0.27 4.55 -10.29
N VAL A 62 1.07 4.56 -10.36
CA VAL A 62 1.93 3.50 -9.80
C VAL A 62 1.71 3.37 -8.29
N TRP A 63 1.74 4.50 -7.58
CA TRP A 63 1.51 4.57 -6.14
C TRP A 63 0.13 4.00 -5.76
N THR A 64 -0.94 4.44 -6.44
CA THR A 64 -2.30 3.97 -6.22
C THR A 64 -2.41 2.46 -6.46
N ARG A 65 -1.78 1.95 -7.52
CA ARG A 65 -1.79 0.52 -7.85
C ARG A 65 -1.16 -0.34 -6.76
N LEU A 66 -0.01 0.08 -6.22
CA LEU A 66 0.65 -0.63 -5.12
C LEU A 66 -0.22 -0.65 -3.85
N GLN A 67 -0.86 0.46 -3.52
CA GLN A 67 -1.77 0.53 -2.38
C GLN A 67 -3.00 -0.38 -2.56
N VAL A 68 -3.62 -0.36 -3.73
CA VAL A 68 -4.78 -1.22 -4.04
C VAL A 68 -4.40 -2.70 -4.05
N GLU A 69 -3.22 -3.05 -4.55
CA GLU A 69 -2.69 -4.41 -4.52
C GLU A 69 -2.51 -4.90 -3.08
N MET A 70 -1.83 -4.12 -2.25
CA MET A 70 -1.63 -4.40 -0.83
C MET A 70 -2.97 -4.55 -0.09
N ASP A 71 -3.89 -3.61 -0.28
CA ASP A 71 -5.22 -3.61 0.36
C ASP A 71 -6.04 -4.85 -0.04
N THR A 72 -6.04 -5.19 -1.32
CA THR A 72 -6.74 -6.36 -1.86
C THR A 72 -6.18 -7.66 -1.27
N GLU A 73 -4.85 -7.79 -1.20
CA GLU A 73 -4.21 -8.97 -0.65
C GLU A 73 -4.43 -9.07 0.88
N ALA A 74 -4.33 -7.95 1.60
CA ALA A 74 -4.62 -7.89 3.04
C ALA A 74 -6.06 -8.34 3.33
N ARG A 75 -7.02 -7.85 2.56
CA ARG A 75 -8.42 -8.25 2.66
C ARG A 75 -8.63 -9.73 2.34
N ARG A 76 -8.00 -10.23 1.27
CA ARG A 76 -8.07 -11.64 0.88
C ARG A 76 -7.53 -12.56 2.00
N LYS A 77 -6.37 -12.23 2.57
CA LYS A 77 -5.76 -12.96 3.69
C LYS A 77 -6.61 -12.88 4.95
N ALA A 78 -7.15 -11.72 5.27
CA ALA A 78 -8.06 -11.55 6.41
C ALA A 78 -9.32 -12.41 6.27
N ILE A 79 -9.93 -12.46 5.09
CA ILE A 79 -11.12 -13.29 4.85
C ILE A 79 -10.78 -14.78 5.01
N ALA A 80 -9.66 -15.23 4.44
CA ALA A 80 -9.22 -16.62 4.53
C ALA A 80 -8.86 -17.07 5.95
N ALA A 81 -8.41 -16.13 6.80
CA ALA A 81 -8.03 -16.40 8.19
C ALA A 81 -9.19 -16.27 9.19
N ARG A 82 -10.43 -16.05 8.75
CA ARG A 82 -11.59 -15.97 9.66
C ARG A 82 -11.72 -17.25 10.49
N SER A 83 -11.89 -17.08 11.81
CA SER A 83 -12.01 -18.15 12.75
C SER A 83 -13.22 -17.94 13.65
N LEU A 84 -13.87 -19.02 14.06
CA LEU A 84 -14.96 -18.99 15.05
C LEU A 84 -14.41 -18.93 16.48
N THR A 85 -13.21 -19.44 16.70
CA THR A 85 -12.57 -19.55 18.01
C THR A 85 -11.57 -18.45 18.31
N ASP A 86 -10.97 -17.84 17.28
CA ASP A 86 -10.05 -16.71 17.42
C ASP A 86 -10.58 -15.45 16.72
N PRO A 87 -11.13 -14.49 17.46
CA PRO A 87 -11.66 -13.26 16.89
C PRO A 87 -10.58 -12.34 16.29
N TYR A 88 -9.30 -12.54 16.64
CA TYR A 88 -8.19 -11.71 16.17
C TYR A 88 -7.57 -12.22 14.86
N ALA A 89 -7.76 -13.51 14.52
CA ALA A 89 -7.07 -14.17 13.41
C ALA A 89 -7.17 -13.41 12.08
N ALA A 90 -8.38 -12.96 11.71
CA ALA A 90 -8.61 -12.21 10.48
C ALA A 90 -7.88 -10.85 10.47
N PHE A 91 -7.96 -10.10 11.58
CA PHE A 91 -7.30 -8.81 11.71
C PHE A 91 -5.77 -8.95 11.66
N MET A 92 -5.23 -9.94 12.37
CA MET A 92 -3.80 -10.22 12.39
C MET A 92 -3.25 -10.66 11.03
N ALA A 93 -4.02 -11.46 10.26
CA ALA A 93 -3.61 -11.85 8.91
C ALA A 93 -3.53 -10.66 7.94
N GLY A 94 -4.47 -9.72 8.01
CA GLY A 94 -4.43 -8.47 7.26
C GLY A 94 -3.25 -7.60 7.64
N SER A 95 -3.02 -7.42 8.94
CA SER A 95 -1.91 -6.63 9.49
C SER A 95 -0.55 -7.23 9.11
N ARG A 96 -0.39 -8.57 9.15
CA ARG A 96 0.82 -9.22 8.67
C ARG A 96 1.07 -8.96 7.18
N THR A 97 0.02 -8.98 6.39
CA THR A 97 0.14 -8.68 4.95
C THR A 97 0.67 -7.27 4.74
N TYR A 98 0.12 -6.26 5.44
CA TYR A 98 0.64 -4.90 5.41
C TYR A 98 2.13 -4.84 5.78
N LEU A 99 2.55 -5.46 6.90
CA LEU A 99 3.94 -5.48 7.33
C LEU A 99 4.88 -6.16 6.31
N ASN A 100 4.40 -7.20 5.61
CA ASN A 100 5.16 -7.83 4.52
C ASN A 100 5.34 -6.89 3.32
N TYR A 101 4.34 -6.07 3.00
CA TYR A 101 4.46 -5.07 1.93
C TYR A 101 5.43 -3.95 2.30
N VAL A 102 5.36 -3.42 3.52
CA VAL A 102 6.27 -2.36 3.97
C VAL A 102 7.72 -2.85 4.17
N ALA A 103 7.96 -4.15 4.18
CA ALA A 103 9.31 -4.73 4.14
C ALA A 103 9.88 -4.83 2.71
N ARG A 104 9.07 -4.62 1.66
CA ARG A 104 9.52 -4.65 0.26
C ARG A 104 10.18 -3.33 -0.13
N GLN A 105 11.33 -3.40 -0.77
CA GLN A 105 12.08 -2.21 -1.20
C GLN A 105 11.27 -1.28 -2.12
N ASP A 106 10.56 -1.84 -3.11
CA ASP A 106 9.75 -1.06 -4.05
C ASP A 106 8.59 -0.33 -3.35
N PHE A 107 7.93 -0.99 -2.42
CA PHE A 107 6.86 -0.38 -1.63
C PHE A 107 7.40 0.72 -0.72
N GLN A 108 8.52 0.49 -0.05
CA GLN A 108 9.18 1.50 0.78
C GLN A 108 9.54 2.74 -0.03
N GLN A 109 10.22 2.54 -1.19
CA GLN A 109 10.65 3.66 -2.02
C GLN A 109 9.47 4.46 -2.56
N ILE A 110 8.49 3.79 -3.17
CA ILE A 110 7.37 4.48 -3.84
C ILE A 110 6.37 5.02 -2.83
N VAL A 111 5.99 4.22 -1.82
CA VAL A 111 4.87 4.58 -0.95
C VAL A 111 5.30 5.43 0.23
N LEU A 112 6.40 5.07 0.90
CA LEU A 112 6.79 5.71 2.16
C LEU A 112 7.81 6.85 1.97
N ILE A 113 8.69 6.77 0.95
CA ILE A 113 9.73 7.78 0.71
C ILE A 113 9.26 8.81 -0.32
N ASP A 114 8.99 8.38 -1.55
CA ASP A 114 8.64 9.29 -2.65
C ASP A 114 7.19 9.79 -2.56
N GLY A 115 6.28 8.97 -2.04
CA GLY A 115 4.85 9.31 -1.92
C GLY A 115 4.62 10.67 -1.25
N PRO A 116 5.09 10.90 -0.01
CA PRO A 116 4.94 12.19 0.66
C PRO A 116 5.60 13.36 -0.08
N ALA A 117 6.77 13.13 -0.70
CA ALA A 117 7.52 14.15 -1.41
C ALA A 117 6.84 14.59 -2.72
N VAL A 118 6.27 13.63 -3.47
CA VAL A 118 5.69 13.86 -4.80
C VAL A 118 4.23 14.27 -4.73
N LEU A 119 3.43 13.59 -3.89
CA LEU A 119 1.99 13.83 -3.78
C LEU A 119 1.66 14.99 -2.81
N GLY A 120 2.66 15.45 -2.07
CA GLY A 120 2.50 16.39 -0.98
C GLY A 120 1.92 15.71 0.27
N GLN A 121 2.27 16.23 1.44
CA GLN A 121 1.90 15.62 2.72
C GLN A 121 0.38 15.43 2.87
N LYS A 122 -0.40 16.42 2.43
CA LYS A 122 -1.87 16.35 2.48
C LYS A 122 -2.42 15.30 1.52
N GLY A 123 -1.98 15.31 0.26
CA GLY A 123 -2.47 14.36 -0.76
C GLY A 123 -2.06 12.91 -0.45
N TRP A 124 -0.86 12.71 0.08
CA TRP A 124 -0.39 11.41 0.55
C TRP A 124 -1.21 10.91 1.74
N TYR A 125 -1.37 11.76 2.77
CA TYR A 125 -2.12 11.40 3.98
C TYR A 125 -3.59 11.08 3.69
N GLU A 126 -4.28 11.90 2.89
CA GLU A 126 -5.68 11.67 2.53
C GLU A 126 -5.84 10.38 1.73
N SER A 127 -4.96 10.12 0.76
CA SER A 127 -5.04 8.92 -0.07
C SER A 127 -4.64 7.63 0.68
N ASP A 128 -3.60 7.69 1.51
CA ASP A 128 -3.15 6.57 2.35
C ASP A 128 -4.16 6.28 3.47
N HIS A 129 -4.70 7.34 4.09
CA HIS A 129 -5.72 7.24 5.13
C HIS A 129 -7.01 6.62 4.59
N ASP A 130 -7.50 7.05 3.43
CA ASP A 130 -8.75 6.57 2.87
C ASP A 130 -8.69 5.08 2.47
N LEU A 131 -7.55 4.61 1.96
CA LEU A 131 -7.37 3.21 1.57
C LEU A 131 -7.05 2.31 2.77
N GLY A 132 -6.05 2.67 3.58
CA GLY A 132 -5.57 1.85 4.69
C GLY A 132 -6.55 1.79 5.87
N ILE A 133 -7.10 2.93 6.28
CA ILE A 133 -7.95 3.02 7.48
C ILE A 133 -9.25 2.24 7.35
N GLN A 134 -9.81 2.09 6.14
CA GLN A 134 -11.07 1.37 5.94
C GLN A 134 -10.96 -0.10 6.35
N ASN A 135 -9.86 -0.78 6.00
CA ASN A 135 -9.65 -2.18 6.36
C ASN A 135 -9.38 -2.34 7.86
N VAL A 136 -8.58 -1.46 8.44
CA VAL A 136 -8.32 -1.48 9.89
C VAL A 136 -9.61 -1.21 10.66
N THR A 137 -10.41 -0.21 10.26
CA THR A 137 -11.71 0.09 10.87
C THR A 137 -12.68 -1.09 10.75
N ALA A 138 -12.73 -1.76 9.60
CA ALA A 138 -13.57 -2.95 9.43
C ALA A 138 -13.14 -4.08 10.38
N GLY A 139 -11.83 -4.29 10.56
CA GLY A 139 -11.28 -5.26 11.51
C GLY A 139 -11.60 -4.91 12.96
N VAL A 140 -11.39 -3.66 13.36
CA VAL A 140 -11.71 -3.19 14.73
C VAL A 140 -13.23 -3.27 14.99
N ARG A 141 -14.06 -2.92 14.01
CA ARG A 141 -15.52 -3.07 14.12
C ARG A 141 -15.94 -4.55 14.31
N TYR A 142 -15.24 -5.47 13.67
CA TYR A 142 -15.46 -6.90 13.92
C TYR A 142 -15.06 -7.30 15.34
N LEU A 143 -13.92 -6.80 15.86
CA LEU A 143 -13.50 -7.02 17.24
C LEU A 143 -14.52 -6.43 18.25
N ALA A 144 -15.08 -5.25 17.94
CA ALA A 144 -16.14 -4.66 18.75
C ALA A 144 -17.40 -5.55 18.81
N LYS A 145 -17.82 -6.12 17.68
CA LYS A 145 -18.92 -7.11 17.64
C LYS A 145 -18.65 -8.38 18.46
N LYS A 146 -17.37 -8.67 18.73
CA LYS A 146 -16.93 -9.79 19.59
C LYS A 146 -16.68 -9.36 21.04
N GLY A 147 -17.03 -8.13 21.41
CA GLY A 147 -16.88 -7.60 22.78
C GLY A 147 -15.42 -7.33 23.18
N ARG A 148 -14.51 -7.13 22.18
CA ARG A 148 -13.09 -6.87 22.41
C ARG A 148 -12.72 -5.40 22.35
N VAL A 149 -13.61 -4.56 21.88
CA VAL A 149 -13.47 -3.10 21.80
C VAL A 149 -14.85 -2.50 22.05
N ALA A 150 -14.93 -1.47 22.87
CA ALA A 150 -16.18 -0.74 23.06
C ALA A 150 -16.62 -0.07 21.73
N PRO A 151 -17.91 -0.10 21.37
CA PRO A 151 -18.37 0.42 20.08
C PRO A 151 -17.97 1.88 19.81
N GLU A 152 -17.98 2.73 20.82
CA GLU A 152 -17.57 4.13 20.76
C GLU A 152 -16.07 4.34 20.49
N ASN A 153 -15.26 3.32 20.74
CA ASN A 153 -13.81 3.35 20.55
C ASN A 153 -13.36 2.76 19.19
N VAL A 154 -14.28 2.33 18.32
CA VAL A 154 -13.92 1.71 17.04
C VAL A 154 -13.06 2.63 16.17
N GLU A 155 -13.47 3.87 15.99
CA GLU A 155 -12.76 4.83 15.14
C GLU A 155 -11.43 5.29 15.77
N PRO A 156 -11.37 5.74 17.03
CA PRO A 156 -10.10 6.07 17.68
C PRO A 156 -9.11 4.91 17.68
N MET A 157 -9.58 3.69 17.96
CA MET A 157 -8.73 2.50 17.98
C MET A 157 -8.20 2.15 16.59
N ALA A 158 -9.01 2.28 15.55
CA ALA A 158 -8.56 2.06 14.18
C ALA A 158 -7.44 3.03 13.80
N ILE A 159 -7.55 4.31 14.15
CA ILE A 159 -6.52 5.33 13.90
C ILE A 159 -5.23 4.97 14.65
N LEU A 160 -5.31 4.60 15.92
CA LEU A 160 -4.14 4.23 16.73
C LEU A 160 -3.44 2.98 16.18
N LEU A 161 -4.19 1.95 15.82
CA LEU A 161 -3.63 0.71 15.26
C LEU A 161 -3.02 0.92 13.87
N GLN A 162 -3.65 1.75 13.02
CA GLN A 162 -3.07 2.13 11.73
C GLN A 162 -1.76 2.91 11.93
N SER A 163 -1.73 3.84 12.89
CA SER A 163 -0.53 4.60 13.22
C SER A 163 0.60 3.70 13.73
N ALA A 164 0.28 2.67 14.52
CA ALA A 164 1.25 1.68 14.97
C ALA A 164 1.83 0.87 13.81
N LEU A 165 0.99 0.46 12.84
CA LEU A 165 1.43 -0.23 11.62
C LEU A 165 2.32 0.67 10.75
N ASN A 166 1.95 1.93 10.55
CA ASN A 166 2.74 2.91 9.81
C ASN A 166 4.09 3.16 10.52
N GLY A 167 4.08 3.27 11.85
CA GLY A 167 5.29 3.42 12.66
C GLY A 167 6.25 2.22 12.49
N ALA A 168 5.73 1.00 12.45
CA ALA A 168 6.52 -0.20 12.15
C ALA A 168 7.11 -0.12 10.72
N GLY A 169 6.33 0.33 9.73
CA GLY A 169 6.82 0.55 8.36
C GLY A 169 8.00 1.52 8.30
N PHE A 170 7.90 2.68 8.97
CA PHE A 170 9.00 3.64 9.04
C PHE A 170 10.23 3.11 9.81
N ALA A 171 10.03 2.27 10.81
CA ALA A 171 11.15 1.63 11.51
C ALA A 171 11.88 0.63 10.60
N LEU A 172 11.15 -0.14 9.79
CA LEU A 172 11.71 -1.08 8.81
C LEU A 172 12.47 -0.40 7.66
N LEU A 173 12.22 0.88 7.37
CA LEU A 173 13.08 1.66 6.46
C LEU A 173 14.51 1.81 6.98
N ARG A 174 14.70 1.83 8.30
CA ARG A 174 16.01 2.00 8.92
C ARG A 174 16.75 0.68 9.13
N ASP A 175 15.99 -0.39 9.32
CA ASP A 175 16.51 -1.74 9.57
C ASP A 175 15.59 -2.77 8.88
N PRO A 176 15.81 -3.03 7.58
CA PRO A 176 14.95 -3.89 6.77
C PRO A 176 15.20 -5.39 7.00
N ASP A 177 15.66 -5.77 8.20
CA ASP A 177 15.90 -7.17 8.56
C ASP A 177 14.57 -7.92 8.82
N ALA A 178 14.50 -9.16 8.35
CA ALA A 178 13.34 -10.02 8.54
C ALA A 178 13.03 -10.31 10.02
N ALA A 179 14.08 -10.44 10.86
CA ALA A 179 13.91 -10.63 12.31
C ALA A 179 13.32 -9.38 12.97
N THR A 180 13.64 -8.19 12.47
CA THR A 180 13.05 -6.93 12.92
C THR A 180 11.56 -6.86 12.53
N ALA A 181 11.19 -7.27 11.32
CA ALA A 181 9.78 -7.34 10.90
C ALA A 181 8.96 -8.30 11.78
N GLU A 182 9.50 -9.47 12.12
CA GLU A 182 8.84 -10.42 13.03
C GLU A 182 8.67 -9.87 14.45
N ARG A 183 9.64 -9.12 14.97
CA ARG A 183 9.53 -8.46 16.29
C ARG A 183 8.40 -7.40 16.29
N PHE A 184 8.29 -6.60 15.23
CA PHE A 184 7.18 -5.65 15.09
C PHE A 184 5.82 -6.35 15.01
N TYR A 185 5.75 -7.45 14.25
CA TYR A 185 4.53 -8.23 14.18
C TYR A 185 4.12 -8.80 15.55
N ALA A 186 5.05 -9.42 16.28
CA ALA A 186 4.80 -9.97 17.62
C ALA A 186 4.37 -8.89 18.63
N ALA A 187 5.01 -7.71 18.59
CA ALA A 187 4.63 -6.58 19.42
C ALA A 187 3.22 -6.05 19.07
N PHE A 188 2.91 -5.93 17.78
CA PHE A 188 1.60 -5.52 17.31
C PHE A 188 0.51 -6.55 17.69
N GLU A 189 0.82 -7.84 17.56
CA GLU A 189 -0.09 -8.91 18.00
C GLU A 189 -0.39 -8.82 19.50
N THR A 190 0.63 -8.57 20.33
CA THR A 190 0.47 -8.37 21.77
C THR A 190 -0.44 -7.17 22.04
N LEU A 191 -0.22 -6.04 21.35
CA LEU A 191 -1.04 -4.85 21.47
C LEU A 191 -2.51 -5.15 21.12
N VAL A 192 -2.76 -5.80 19.98
CA VAL A 192 -4.13 -6.12 19.53
C VAL A 192 -4.83 -7.11 20.46
N LYS A 193 -4.14 -8.16 20.93
CA LYS A 193 -4.72 -9.16 21.83
C LYS A 193 -4.95 -8.65 23.27
N SER A 194 -4.32 -7.52 23.65
CA SER A 194 -4.58 -6.86 24.92
C SER A 194 -5.87 -6.03 24.94
N LEU A 195 -6.50 -5.79 23.79
CA LEU A 195 -7.78 -5.09 23.71
C LEU A 195 -8.89 -5.90 24.38
N ARG A 196 -9.62 -5.24 25.29
CA ARG A 196 -10.70 -5.85 26.10
C ARG A 196 -11.88 -4.91 26.18
#